data_b7e331590eeb8f555a0e78998b685323
#
_entry.id   b7e331590eeb8f555a0e78998b685323
#
_cell.length_a   1.000
_cell.length_b   1.000
_cell.length_c   1.000
_cell.angle_alpha   90.00
_cell.angle_beta   90.00
_cell.angle_gamma   90.00
#
_symmetry.space_group_name_H-M   'P 1'
#
loop_
_entity.id
_entity.type
_entity.pdbx_description
1 polymer ?
#
loop_
_entity_poly.entity_id
_entity_poly.type
_entity_poly.pdbx_seq_one_letter_code
_entity_poly.pdbx_strand_id
1 'polypeptide(L)'
;MATLRLCARNSSSNWVRLNRSCLRLPRPVMQALRISPAADRRLFLWLMGSLIGVAWLILWIWDRSPYGRYLHHADLGELGLSGSAVLAIVLYLLGWILMTAAMMLPTTLPLLEIFRRLIMRRPDRWQLMIEVITGYLSVWLVFGIAAHSADWLLHQAVERSPWLDTNGWVIGAGTLMLAGGFQFTGLKYRCLDKCRAPLSFVMEHWRGRHEHRNALLLGIHHGVFCVGCCWALMLLMFAVGIGNVGWMLALGALMAMEKNMPWGRKLSAPVGVALLASGVLIVLNHSFFIQG
;
A
#
# COMPACT_ATOMS: atom_id res chain seq x y z
N MET A 1 -22.78 -0.64 29.50
CA MET A 1 -23.51 -0.90 28.25
C MET A 1 -23.89 0.46 27.64
N ALA A 2 -23.10 0.99 26.72
CA ALA A 2 -23.41 2.22 26.01
C ALA A 2 -23.80 1.82 24.58
N THR A 3 -25.08 1.88 24.30
CA THR A 3 -25.69 1.57 23.01
C THR A 3 -25.27 2.61 21.99
N LEU A 4 -24.46 2.19 21.02
CA LEU A 4 -24.27 2.90 19.75
C LEU A 4 -25.60 2.82 18.98
N ARG A 5 -26.37 3.91 18.97
CA ARG A 5 -27.47 4.05 18.02
C ARG A 5 -26.86 4.30 16.64
N LEU A 6 -26.85 3.28 15.81
CA LEU A 6 -26.64 3.40 14.38
C LEU A 6 -27.81 4.21 13.81
N CYS A 7 -27.55 5.39 13.28
CA CYS A 7 -28.53 6.07 12.43
C CYS A 7 -28.74 5.25 11.19
N ALA A 8 -29.88 4.59 11.11
CA ALA A 8 -30.28 3.79 9.97
C ALA A 8 -30.38 4.66 8.71
N ARG A 9 -29.82 4.12 7.64
CA ARG A 9 -29.87 4.65 6.27
C ARG A 9 -31.33 4.63 5.80
N ASN A 10 -31.92 5.78 5.63
CA ASN A 10 -33.22 5.86 4.92
C ASN A 10 -32.93 6.03 3.43
N SER A 11 -33.50 5.13 2.66
CA SER A 11 -33.36 4.99 1.20
C SER A 11 -34.24 6.04 0.51
N SER A 12 -33.67 7.22 0.31
CA SER A 12 -34.17 8.14 -0.74
C SER A 12 -33.10 9.22 -0.97
N SER A 13 -32.77 9.41 -2.21
CA SER A 13 -31.85 10.33 -2.84
C SER A 13 -31.93 11.78 -2.33
N ASN A 14 -31.18 12.11 -1.28
CA ASN A 14 -30.79 13.49 -0.98
C ASN A 14 -29.53 13.45 -0.13
N TRP A 15 -28.48 14.15 -0.56
CA TRP A 15 -27.25 14.39 0.18
C TRP A 15 -27.57 15.21 1.42
N VAL A 16 -27.97 14.54 2.49
CA VAL A 16 -28.16 15.16 3.80
C VAL A 16 -26.79 15.59 4.30
N ARG A 17 -26.62 16.90 4.50
CA ARG A 17 -25.54 17.47 5.29
C ARG A 17 -25.44 16.66 6.58
N LEU A 18 -24.29 16.00 6.78
CA LEU A 18 -23.97 15.28 8.00
C LEU A 18 -24.14 16.26 9.17
N ASN A 19 -25.24 16.12 9.88
CA ASN A 19 -25.53 16.89 11.07
C ASN A 19 -24.43 16.58 12.10
N ARG A 20 -23.66 17.58 12.50
CA ARG A 20 -22.54 17.49 13.47
C ARG A 20 -22.97 16.88 14.82
N SER A 21 -24.24 16.69 15.06
CA SER A 21 -24.79 16.07 16.26
C SER A 21 -24.75 14.52 16.28
N CYS A 22 -24.52 13.84 15.15
CA CYS A 22 -24.48 12.35 15.10
C CYS A 22 -23.11 11.75 15.45
N LEU A 23 -22.03 12.52 15.49
CA LEU A 23 -20.68 12.08 15.86
C LEU A 23 -20.33 12.51 17.30
N ARG A 24 -21.20 12.24 18.28
CA ARG A 24 -20.78 12.34 19.69
C ARG A 24 -19.94 11.13 20.03
N LEU A 25 -18.62 11.26 19.85
CA LEU A 25 -17.66 10.29 20.37
C LEU A 25 -17.86 10.12 21.89
N PRO A 26 -17.78 8.89 22.43
CA PRO A 26 -17.82 8.66 23.87
C PRO A 26 -16.79 9.53 24.58
N ARG A 27 -17.16 10.12 25.73
CA ARG A 27 -16.27 11.01 26.52
C ARG A 27 -14.85 10.47 26.73
N PRO A 28 -14.63 9.16 27.05
CA PRO A 28 -13.29 8.61 27.21
C PRO A 28 -12.47 8.66 25.92
N VAL A 29 -13.09 8.49 24.74
CA VAL A 29 -12.41 8.60 23.44
C VAL A 29 -12.00 10.04 23.14
N MET A 30 -12.88 11.01 23.42
CA MET A 30 -12.53 12.43 23.28
C MET A 30 -11.41 12.85 24.25
N GLN A 31 -11.39 12.33 25.47
CA GLN A 31 -10.31 12.59 26.42
C GLN A 31 -9.00 11.95 25.97
N ALA A 32 -9.01 10.70 25.49
CA ALA A 32 -7.82 10.02 24.97
C ALA A 32 -7.22 10.77 23.76
N LEU A 33 -8.05 11.34 22.89
CA LEU A 33 -7.59 12.14 21.74
C LEU A 33 -6.98 13.50 22.16
N ARG A 34 -7.35 14.04 23.33
CA ARG A 34 -6.84 15.33 23.83
C ARG A 34 -5.55 15.21 24.66
N ILE A 35 -5.28 14.06 25.26
CA ILE A 35 -4.20 13.90 26.24
C ILE A 35 -3.12 12.97 25.64
N SER A 36 -2.42 13.42 24.62
CA SER A 36 -1.15 12.78 24.25
C SER A 36 -0.01 13.65 24.78
N PRO A 37 0.85 13.16 25.69
CA PRO A 37 2.07 13.89 26.04
C PRO A 37 2.86 14.19 24.78
N ALA A 38 3.26 15.43 24.59
CA ALA A 38 3.99 15.85 23.39
C ALA A 38 5.29 15.06 23.19
N ALA A 39 5.90 14.61 24.31
CA ALA A 39 7.09 13.76 24.30
C ALA A 39 6.81 12.37 23.70
N ASP A 40 5.73 11.70 24.08
CA ASP A 40 5.38 10.37 23.58
C ASP A 40 5.03 10.40 22.10
N ARG A 41 4.34 11.45 21.62
CA ARG A 41 4.09 11.66 20.19
C ARG A 41 5.38 11.89 19.42
N ARG A 42 6.31 12.69 19.94
CA ARG A 42 7.60 12.92 19.30
C ARG A 42 8.41 11.64 19.20
N LEU A 43 8.49 10.87 20.29
CA LEU A 43 9.16 9.58 20.28
C LEU A 43 8.60 8.64 19.21
N PHE A 44 7.28 8.50 19.14
CA PHE A 44 6.62 7.67 18.12
C PHE A 44 6.94 8.13 16.69
N LEU A 45 6.86 9.42 16.41
CA LEU A 45 7.17 9.97 15.08
C LEU A 45 8.66 9.79 14.73
N TRP A 46 9.56 9.95 15.71
CA TRP A 46 10.99 9.67 15.51
C TRP A 46 11.26 8.20 15.23
N LEU A 47 10.63 7.29 15.97
CA LEU A 47 10.78 5.84 15.74
C LEU A 47 10.24 5.44 14.35
N MET A 48 9.06 5.92 13.97
CA MET A 48 8.50 5.63 12.66
C MET A 48 9.31 6.29 11.54
N GLY A 49 9.71 7.54 11.70
CA GLY A 49 10.55 8.24 10.74
C GLY A 49 11.92 7.57 10.57
N SER A 50 12.53 7.13 11.67
CA SER A 50 13.79 6.38 11.62
C SER A 50 13.63 5.03 10.92
N LEU A 51 12.55 4.28 11.21
CA LEU A 51 12.25 3.01 10.54
C LEU A 51 12.09 3.20 9.03
N ILE A 52 11.33 4.21 8.62
CA ILE A 52 11.13 4.54 7.20
C ILE A 52 12.45 4.99 6.55
N GLY A 53 13.20 5.87 7.22
CA GLY A 53 14.49 6.37 6.72
C GLY A 53 15.53 5.24 6.59
N VAL A 54 15.60 4.34 7.57
CA VAL A 54 16.47 3.16 7.51
C VAL A 54 16.03 2.23 6.38
N ALA A 55 14.73 2.01 6.19
CA ALA A 55 14.23 1.20 5.08
C ALA A 55 14.65 1.78 3.72
N TRP A 56 14.52 3.10 3.52
CA TRP A 56 14.99 3.78 2.30
C TRP A 56 16.51 3.70 2.13
N LEU A 57 17.27 3.86 3.21
CA LEU A 57 18.72 3.76 3.18
C LEU A 57 19.18 2.35 2.79
N ILE A 58 18.56 1.31 3.38
CA ILE A 58 18.88 -0.09 3.04
C ILE A 58 18.55 -0.36 1.57
N LEU A 59 17.38 0.08 1.07
CA LEU A 59 17.00 -0.09 -0.34
C LEU A 59 18.01 0.60 -1.28
N TRP A 60 18.44 1.80 -0.94
CA TRP A 60 19.43 2.55 -1.72
C TRP A 60 20.82 1.89 -1.73
N ILE A 61 21.27 1.35 -0.59
CA ILE A 61 22.52 0.59 -0.50
C ILE A 61 22.38 -0.73 -1.27
N TRP A 62 21.24 -1.39 -1.14
CA TRP A 62 20.97 -2.66 -1.82
C TRP A 62 20.97 -2.52 -3.34
N ASP A 63 20.30 -1.52 -3.88
CA ASP A 63 20.29 -1.21 -5.31
C ASP A 63 21.71 -1.01 -5.89
N ARG A 64 22.62 -0.43 -5.11
CA ARG A 64 24.03 -0.21 -5.49
C ARG A 64 24.95 -1.39 -5.22
N SER A 65 24.48 -2.42 -4.56
CA SER A 65 25.27 -3.60 -4.21
C SER A 65 25.29 -4.62 -5.36
N PRO A 66 26.27 -5.56 -5.40
CA PRO A 66 26.24 -6.69 -6.33
C PRO A 66 24.99 -7.57 -6.20
N TYR A 67 24.30 -7.47 -5.07
CA TYR A 67 23.04 -8.17 -4.77
C TYR A 67 21.80 -7.43 -5.28
N GLY A 68 21.93 -6.24 -5.88
CA GLY A 68 20.83 -5.49 -6.51
C GLY A 68 20.08 -6.30 -7.57
N ARG A 69 20.78 -7.20 -8.28
CA ARG A 69 20.18 -8.13 -9.24
C ARG A 69 19.04 -9.01 -8.70
N TYR A 70 19.07 -9.34 -7.39
CA TYR A 70 17.98 -10.11 -6.74
C TYR A 70 16.70 -9.27 -6.48
N LEU A 71 16.77 -7.96 -6.63
CA LEU A 71 15.63 -7.07 -6.71
C LEU A 71 15.05 -7.00 -8.13
N HIS A 72 15.88 -7.37 -9.14
CA HIS A 72 15.46 -7.47 -10.55
C HIS A 72 15.09 -8.93 -10.83
N HIS A 73 13.88 -9.19 -11.30
CA HIS A 73 13.29 -10.53 -11.43
C HIS A 73 13.99 -11.47 -12.45
N ALA A 74 14.91 -10.96 -13.25
CA ALA A 74 15.49 -11.66 -14.39
C ALA A 74 16.26 -12.96 -14.05
N ASP A 75 16.84 -13.07 -12.85
CA ASP A 75 17.79 -14.14 -12.53
C ASP A 75 17.19 -15.30 -11.70
N LEU A 76 15.92 -15.23 -11.28
CA LEU A 76 15.31 -16.27 -10.45
C LEU A 76 14.87 -17.50 -11.24
N GLY A 77 14.73 -17.38 -12.55
CA GLY A 77 14.32 -18.50 -13.45
C GLY A 77 15.38 -19.58 -13.66
N GLU A 78 16.67 -19.24 -13.53
CA GLU A 78 17.79 -20.16 -13.75
C GLU A 78 18.23 -20.93 -12.50
N LEU A 79 17.71 -20.55 -11.32
CA LEU A 79 18.04 -21.20 -10.07
C LEU A 79 17.18 -22.46 -9.90
N GLY A 80 17.71 -23.63 -10.31
CA GLY A 80 17.14 -24.92 -9.92
C GLY A 80 16.92 -25.01 -8.40
N LEU A 81 16.13 -26.02 -7.91
CA LEU A 81 15.85 -26.27 -6.50
C LEU A 81 17.12 -26.59 -5.67
N SER A 82 18.05 -25.66 -5.66
CA SER A 82 19.32 -25.69 -4.88
C SER A 82 19.18 -24.73 -3.71
N GLY A 83 20.08 -24.82 -2.73
CA GLY A 83 20.11 -23.90 -1.57
C GLY A 83 20.17 -22.41 -1.98
N SER A 84 20.67 -22.09 -3.17
CA SER A 84 20.69 -20.76 -3.77
C SER A 84 19.30 -20.22 -4.11
N ALA A 85 18.34 -21.08 -4.53
CA ALA A 85 16.98 -20.68 -4.84
C ALA A 85 16.20 -20.25 -3.57
N VAL A 86 16.38 -20.98 -2.47
CA VAL A 86 15.76 -20.63 -1.19
C VAL A 86 16.27 -19.26 -0.71
N LEU A 87 17.60 -19.03 -0.81
CA LEU A 87 18.19 -17.74 -0.45
C LEU A 87 17.63 -16.61 -1.31
N ALA A 88 17.50 -16.80 -2.61
CA ALA A 88 16.96 -15.80 -3.54
C ALA A 88 15.50 -15.44 -3.20
N ILE A 89 14.65 -16.44 -2.93
CA ILE A 89 13.26 -16.21 -2.50
C ILE A 89 13.22 -15.44 -1.17
N VAL A 90 14.03 -15.81 -0.19
CA VAL A 90 14.09 -15.12 1.11
C VAL A 90 14.53 -13.66 0.92
N LEU A 91 15.57 -13.40 0.13
CA LEU A 91 16.05 -12.06 -0.17
C LEU A 91 14.98 -11.23 -0.89
N TYR A 92 14.27 -11.83 -1.85
CA TYR A 92 13.15 -11.18 -2.52
C TYR A 92 12.05 -10.80 -1.54
N LEU A 93 11.60 -11.72 -0.69
CA LEU A 93 10.54 -11.44 0.30
C LEU A 93 10.97 -10.38 1.31
N LEU A 94 12.22 -10.39 1.75
CA LEU A 94 12.78 -9.34 2.62
C LEU A 94 12.80 -7.99 1.91
N GLY A 95 13.27 -7.95 0.67
CA GLY A 95 13.25 -6.74 -0.17
C GLY A 95 11.84 -6.20 -0.38
N TRP A 96 10.87 -7.08 -0.65
CA TRP A 96 9.47 -6.71 -0.80
C TRP A 96 8.87 -6.11 0.48
N ILE A 97 9.10 -6.73 1.63
CA ILE A 97 8.66 -6.20 2.94
C ILE A 97 9.32 -4.85 3.22
N LEU A 98 10.62 -4.73 2.95
CA LEU A 98 11.35 -3.49 3.15
C LEU A 98 10.82 -2.36 2.26
N MET A 99 10.59 -2.65 0.97
CA MET A 99 9.98 -1.72 0.02
C MET A 99 8.57 -1.30 0.47
N THR A 100 7.75 -2.25 0.90
CA THR A 100 6.42 -1.97 1.43
C THR A 100 6.49 -1.11 2.68
N ALA A 101 7.41 -1.39 3.59
CA ALA A 101 7.63 -0.57 4.78
C ALA A 101 8.05 0.86 4.41
N ALA A 102 8.98 1.01 3.47
CA ALA A 102 9.46 2.33 3.02
C ALA A 102 8.35 3.18 2.37
N MET A 103 7.53 2.58 1.50
CA MET A 103 6.52 3.31 0.70
C MET A 103 5.15 3.38 1.38
N MET A 104 4.72 2.32 2.07
CA MET A 104 3.35 2.17 2.56
C MET A 104 3.17 2.53 4.03
N LEU A 105 4.18 2.32 4.90
CA LEU A 105 4.06 2.76 6.31
C LEU A 105 3.82 4.27 6.45
N PRO A 106 4.46 5.16 5.68
CA PRO A 106 4.14 6.59 5.74
C PRO A 106 2.67 6.88 5.49
N THR A 107 2.03 6.10 4.63
CA THR A 107 0.61 6.28 4.30
C THR A 107 -0.34 5.84 5.41
N THR A 108 0.12 4.99 6.35
CA THR A 108 -0.65 4.45 7.47
C THR A 108 -0.44 5.21 8.78
N LEU A 109 0.51 6.16 8.82
CA LEU A 109 0.82 6.93 10.02
C LEU A 109 -0.40 7.56 10.71
N PRO A 110 -1.39 8.14 10.00
CA PRO A 110 -2.58 8.69 10.65
C PRO A 110 -3.38 7.64 11.43
N LEU A 111 -3.50 6.43 10.90
CA LEU A 111 -4.19 5.32 11.58
C LEU A 111 -3.41 4.88 12.82
N LEU A 112 -2.10 4.67 12.68
CA LEU A 112 -1.23 4.25 13.78
C LEU A 112 -1.22 5.30 14.91
N GLU A 113 -1.21 6.58 14.57
CA GLU A 113 -1.25 7.66 15.58
C GLU A 113 -2.59 7.68 16.35
N ILE A 114 -3.73 7.48 15.66
CA ILE A 114 -5.03 7.39 16.31
C ILE A 114 -5.09 6.16 17.21
N PHE A 115 -4.66 4.99 16.70
CA PHE A 115 -4.63 3.76 17.49
C PHE A 115 -3.72 3.89 18.71
N ARG A 116 -2.50 4.45 18.55
CA ARG A 116 -1.58 4.73 19.64
C ARG A 116 -2.23 5.56 20.75
N ARG A 117 -2.98 6.60 20.40
CA ARG A 117 -3.67 7.45 21.40
C ARG A 117 -4.73 6.67 22.16
N LEU A 118 -5.42 5.74 21.53
CA LEU A 118 -6.43 4.90 22.19
C LEU A 118 -5.83 3.93 23.19
N ILE A 119 -4.65 3.37 22.88
CA ILE A 119 -3.98 2.37 23.72
C ILE A 119 -2.92 2.96 24.65
N MET A 120 -2.71 4.27 24.69
CA MET A 120 -1.60 4.94 25.38
C MET A 120 -1.49 4.61 26.88
N ARG A 121 -2.64 4.37 27.54
CA ARG A 121 -2.69 4.04 28.98
C ARG A 121 -2.50 2.56 29.28
N ARG A 122 -2.28 1.73 28.27
CA ARG A 122 -2.16 0.29 28.44
C ARG A 122 -0.70 -0.13 28.66
N PRO A 123 -0.45 -1.15 29.50
CA PRO A 123 0.90 -1.68 29.71
C PRO A 123 1.44 -2.41 28.47
N ASP A 124 0.56 -3.08 27.68
CA ASP A 124 0.85 -3.88 26.50
C ASP A 124 0.80 -3.08 25.18
N ARG A 125 0.80 -1.76 25.24
CA ARG A 125 0.66 -0.83 24.10
C ARG A 125 1.61 -1.11 22.93
N TRP A 126 2.86 -1.49 23.22
CA TRP A 126 3.85 -1.78 22.19
C TRP A 126 3.57 -3.07 21.46
N GLN A 127 3.11 -4.10 22.17
CA GLN A 127 2.71 -5.37 21.56
C GLN A 127 1.53 -5.17 20.62
N LEU A 128 0.50 -4.46 21.07
CA LEU A 128 -0.66 -4.12 20.24
C LEU A 128 -0.28 -3.33 18.99
N MET A 129 0.67 -2.40 19.09
CA MET A 129 1.17 -1.63 17.96
C MET A 129 1.91 -2.55 16.95
N ILE A 130 2.77 -3.44 17.45
CA ILE A 130 3.49 -4.42 16.62
C ILE A 130 2.49 -5.33 15.90
N GLU A 131 1.44 -5.78 16.56
CA GLU A 131 0.40 -6.63 15.97
C GLU A 131 -0.35 -5.93 14.82
N VAL A 132 -0.70 -4.66 14.98
CA VAL A 132 -1.29 -3.87 13.89
C VAL A 132 -0.33 -3.79 12.69
N ILE A 133 0.94 -3.48 12.93
CA ILE A 133 1.94 -3.38 11.87
C ILE A 133 2.17 -4.75 11.21
N THR A 134 2.28 -5.81 12.00
CA THR A 134 2.45 -7.18 11.50
C THR A 134 1.26 -7.62 10.65
N GLY A 135 0.03 -7.39 11.14
CA GLY A 135 -1.18 -7.68 10.37
C GLY A 135 -1.24 -6.90 9.04
N TYR A 136 -0.81 -5.66 9.05
CA TYR A 136 -0.73 -4.84 7.84
C TYR A 136 0.31 -5.37 6.84
N LEU A 137 1.52 -5.65 7.31
CA LEU A 137 2.61 -6.16 6.47
C LEU A 137 2.36 -7.58 5.96
N SER A 138 1.63 -8.42 6.72
CA SER A 138 1.28 -9.77 6.27
C SER A 138 0.40 -9.76 5.03
N VAL A 139 -0.55 -8.82 4.91
CA VAL A 139 -1.37 -8.66 3.70
C VAL A 139 -0.52 -8.25 2.51
N TRP A 140 0.42 -7.33 2.71
CA TRP A 140 1.36 -6.91 1.67
C TRP A 140 2.32 -8.03 1.27
N LEU A 141 2.72 -8.89 2.22
CA LEU A 141 3.52 -10.06 1.92
C LEU A 141 2.76 -11.04 1.02
N VAL A 142 1.51 -11.34 1.35
CA VAL A 142 0.63 -12.20 0.52
C VAL A 142 0.45 -11.60 -0.88
N PHE A 143 0.22 -10.29 -0.98
CA PHE A 143 0.15 -9.60 -2.26
C PHE A 143 1.47 -9.70 -3.03
N GLY A 144 2.63 -9.52 -2.37
CA GLY A 144 3.95 -9.65 -3.00
C GLY A 144 4.20 -11.05 -3.55
N ILE A 145 3.84 -12.09 -2.81
CA ILE A 145 3.93 -13.48 -3.27
C ILE A 145 3.05 -13.68 -4.52
N ALA A 146 1.80 -13.20 -4.49
CA ALA A 146 0.89 -13.32 -5.62
C ALA A 146 1.40 -12.55 -6.86
N ALA A 147 1.91 -11.32 -6.65
CA ALA A 147 2.45 -10.49 -7.73
C ALA A 147 3.70 -11.14 -8.37
N HIS A 148 4.61 -11.66 -7.54
CA HIS A 148 5.79 -12.38 -8.03
C HIS A 148 5.41 -13.67 -8.77
N SER A 149 4.44 -14.42 -8.26
CA SER A 149 3.96 -15.62 -8.97
C SER A 149 3.35 -15.28 -10.32
N ALA A 150 2.60 -14.17 -10.40
CA ALA A 150 2.03 -13.68 -11.65
C ALA A 150 3.12 -13.21 -12.62
N ASP A 151 4.15 -12.54 -12.14
CA ASP A 151 5.30 -12.10 -12.92
C ASP A 151 6.09 -13.29 -13.49
N TRP A 152 6.34 -14.32 -12.66
CA TRP A 152 6.98 -15.55 -13.12
C TRP A 152 6.16 -16.26 -14.21
N LEU A 153 4.83 -16.36 -14.04
CA LEU A 153 3.95 -16.92 -15.06
C LEU A 153 3.99 -16.10 -16.36
N LEU A 154 4.07 -14.79 -16.26
CA LEU A 154 4.19 -13.90 -17.41
C LEU A 154 5.50 -14.15 -18.17
N HIS A 155 6.64 -14.27 -17.48
CA HIS A 155 7.93 -14.61 -18.10
C HIS A 155 7.87 -15.96 -18.81
N GLN A 156 7.27 -16.99 -18.20
CA GLN A 156 7.05 -18.27 -18.86
C GLN A 156 6.18 -18.17 -20.12
N ALA A 157 5.22 -17.26 -20.14
CA ALA A 157 4.39 -17.02 -21.31
C ALA A 157 5.19 -16.27 -22.41
N VAL A 158 6.06 -15.35 -22.04
CA VAL A 158 6.95 -14.63 -22.95
C VAL A 158 7.91 -15.61 -23.62
N GLU A 159 8.60 -16.45 -22.86
CA GLU A 159 9.54 -17.46 -23.37
C GLU A 159 8.89 -18.44 -24.36
N ARG A 160 7.61 -18.77 -24.16
CA ARG A 160 6.84 -19.67 -25.03
C ARG A 160 6.26 -19.00 -26.28
N SER A 161 6.25 -17.69 -26.35
CA SER A 161 5.65 -16.91 -27.42
C SER A 161 6.69 -16.01 -28.08
N PRO A 162 7.25 -16.41 -29.29
CA PRO A 162 8.21 -15.57 -30.00
C PRO A 162 7.68 -14.16 -30.30
N TRP A 163 6.35 -14.03 -30.41
CA TRP A 163 5.73 -12.72 -30.62
C TRP A 163 5.85 -11.82 -29.39
N LEU A 164 5.63 -12.36 -28.18
CA LEU A 164 5.78 -11.60 -26.94
C LEU A 164 7.23 -11.25 -26.65
N ASP A 165 8.17 -12.14 -26.96
CA ASP A 165 9.60 -11.93 -26.80
C ASP A 165 10.06 -10.73 -27.65
N THR A 166 9.63 -10.67 -28.90
CA THR A 166 9.92 -9.52 -29.79
C THR A 166 9.13 -8.27 -29.47
N ASN A 167 8.00 -8.39 -28.80
CA ASN A 167 7.09 -7.28 -28.46
C ASN A 167 6.94 -7.05 -26.95
N GLY A 168 8.03 -7.18 -26.17
CA GLY A 168 8.01 -6.98 -24.72
C GLY A 168 7.43 -5.63 -24.25
N TRP A 169 7.47 -4.60 -25.13
CA TRP A 169 6.85 -3.29 -24.88
C TRP A 169 5.34 -3.37 -24.62
N VAL A 170 4.64 -4.40 -25.13
CA VAL A 170 3.20 -4.62 -24.92
C VAL A 170 2.90 -4.84 -23.43
N ILE A 171 3.78 -5.51 -22.70
CA ILE A 171 3.64 -5.77 -21.28
C ILE A 171 3.70 -4.46 -20.50
N GLY A 172 4.70 -3.60 -20.83
CA GLY A 172 4.83 -2.28 -20.19
C GLY A 172 3.63 -1.37 -20.49
N ALA A 173 3.22 -1.29 -21.77
CA ALA A 173 2.04 -0.52 -22.18
C ALA A 173 0.77 -1.05 -21.51
N GLY A 174 0.57 -2.38 -21.48
CA GLY A 174 -0.57 -3.03 -20.82
C GLY A 174 -0.63 -2.75 -19.33
N THR A 175 0.50 -2.79 -18.64
CA THR A 175 0.60 -2.47 -17.20
C THR A 175 0.24 -1.02 -16.92
N LEU A 176 0.73 -0.08 -17.74
CA LEU A 176 0.37 1.34 -17.65
C LEU A 176 -1.13 1.56 -17.88
N MET A 177 -1.69 0.94 -18.91
CA MET A 177 -3.12 1.04 -19.22
C MET A 177 -3.98 0.40 -18.12
N LEU A 178 -3.58 -0.74 -17.56
CA LEU A 178 -4.24 -1.38 -16.42
C LEU A 178 -4.22 -0.46 -15.20
N ALA A 179 -3.06 0.08 -14.85
CA ALA A 179 -2.90 0.97 -13.71
C ALA A 179 -3.69 2.28 -13.92
N GLY A 180 -3.66 2.84 -15.14
CA GLY A 180 -4.42 4.03 -15.49
C GLY A 180 -5.93 3.81 -15.46
N GLY A 181 -6.43 2.73 -16.04
CA GLY A 181 -7.85 2.35 -16.02
C GLY A 181 -8.36 2.10 -14.60
N PHE A 182 -7.54 1.45 -13.76
CA PHE A 182 -7.88 1.20 -12.36
C PHE A 182 -8.12 2.48 -11.57
N GLN A 183 -7.46 3.61 -11.92
CA GLN A 183 -7.64 4.89 -11.25
C GLN A 183 -9.10 5.39 -11.27
N PHE A 184 -9.90 4.97 -12.26
CA PHE A 184 -11.30 5.38 -12.44
C PHE A 184 -12.30 4.39 -11.83
N THR A 185 -11.83 3.27 -11.28
CA THR A 185 -12.74 2.22 -10.77
C THR A 185 -13.38 2.59 -9.44
N GLY A 186 -14.64 2.20 -9.28
CA GLY A 186 -15.36 2.33 -8.01
C GLY A 186 -14.70 1.55 -6.86
N LEU A 187 -13.98 0.45 -7.17
CA LEU A 187 -13.23 -0.32 -6.18
C LEU A 187 -12.11 0.51 -5.56
N LYS A 188 -11.29 1.18 -6.39
CA LYS A 188 -10.24 2.08 -5.90
C LYS A 188 -10.83 3.13 -4.96
N TYR A 189 -11.88 3.82 -5.37
CA TYR A 189 -12.44 4.90 -4.56
C TYR A 189 -13.02 4.40 -3.24
N ARG A 190 -13.71 3.25 -3.22
CA ARG A 190 -14.23 2.64 -1.99
C ARG A 190 -13.12 2.28 -1.01
N CYS A 191 -12.04 1.67 -1.50
CA CYS A 191 -10.88 1.32 -0.68
C CYS A 191 -10.13 2.56 -0.20
N LEU A 192 -9.92 3.54 -1.09
CA LEU A 192 -9.25 4.79 -0.77
C LEU A 192 -10.01 5.58 0.31
N ASP A 193 -11.34 5.68 0.23
CA ASP A 193 -12.17 6.38 1.23
C ASP A 193 -12.04 5.73 2.61
N LYS A 194 -11.94 4.40 2.71
CA LYS A 194 -11.67 3.70 3.98
C LYS A 194 -10.27 4.01 4.53
N CYS A 195 -9.24 4.04 3.67
CA CYS A 195 -7.89 4.43 4.09
C CYS A 195 -7.80 5.89 4.55
N ARG A 196 -8.63 6.79 3.98
CA ARG A 196 -8.68 8.23 4.31
C ARG A 196 -9.50 8.56 5.55
N ALA A 197 -10.22 7.61 6.11
CA ALA A 197 -11.06 7.79 7.29
C ALA A 197 -10.55 6.96 8.50
N PRO A 198 -9.30 7.18 8.96
CA PRO A 198 -8.64 6.31 9.93
C PRO A 198 -9.35 6.26 11.28
N LEU A 199 -9.98 7.35 11.73
CA LEU A 199 -10.70 7.39 13.00
C LEU A 199 -11.93 6.47 12.98
N SER A 200 -12.77 6.59 11.95
CA SER A 200 -13.97 5.75 11.82
C SER A 200 -13.57 4.29 11.63
N PHE A 201 -12.48 4.05 10.89
CA PHE A 201 -11.94 2.71 10.66
C PHE A 201 -11.50 2.03 11.97
N VAL A 202 -10.72 2.72 12.80
CA VAL A 202 -10.28 2.20 14.10
C VAL A 202 -11.48 1.95 15.01
N MET A 203 -12.44 2.89 15.10
CA MET A 203 -13.63 2.74 15.94
C MET A 203 -14.55 1.60 15.51
N GLU A 204 -14.59 1.27 14.23
CA GLU A 204 -15.38 0.15 13.68
C GLU A 204 -14.77 -1.21 14.07
N HIS A 205 -13.43 -1.32 14.05
CA HIS A 205 -12.71 -2.58 14.21
C HIS A 205 -12.17 -2.81 15.63
N TRP A 206 -11.95 -1.74 16.41
CA TRP A 206 -11.44 -1.84 17.77
C TRP A 206 -12.59 -2.02 18.76
N ARG A 207 -12.86 -3.26 19.14
CA ARG A 207 -13.87 -3.65 20.13
C ARG A 207 -13.17 -4.27 21.33
N GLY A 208 -13.15 -3.65 22.48
CA GLY A 208 -12.44 -3.99 23.73
C GLY A 208 -12.52 -5.43 24.30
N ARG A 209 -12.69 -6.45 23.48
CA ARG A 209 -12.62 -7.89 23.80
C ARG A 209 -11.64 -8.54 22.85
N HIS A 210 -10.78 -9.45 23.35
CA HIS A 210 -9.74 -10.11 22.54
C HIS A 210 -8.80 -9.11 21.82
N GLU A 211 -8.22 -8.21 22.58
CA GLU A 211 -7.56 -7.01 22.10
C GLU A 211 -6.38 -7.29 21.17
N HIS A 212 -5.54 -8.29 21.46
CA HIS A 212 -4.45 -8.73 20.61
C HIS A 212 -4.95 -9.19 19.23
N ARG A 213 -5.96 -10.07 19.21
CA ARG A 213 -6.59 -10.50 17.97
C ARG A 213 -7.19 -9.32 17.19
N ASN A 214 -7.84 -8.39 17.88
CA ASN A 214 -8.45 -7.22 17.27
C ASN A 214 -7.41 -6.25 16.72
N ALA A 215 -6.25 -6.10 17.37
CA ALA A 215 -5.12 -5.32 16.88
C ALA A 215 -4.58 -5.92 15.57
N LEU A 216 -4.32 -7.22 15.55
CA LEU A 216 -3.88 -7.93 14.34
C LEU A 216 -4.90 -7.79 13.20
N LEU A 217 -6.19 -8.03 13.50
CA LEU A 217 -7.27 -7.90 12.51
C LEU A 217 -7.45 -6.46 12.01
N LEU A 218 -7.27 -5.47 12.86
CA LEU A 218 -7.26 -4.05 12.46
C LEU A 218 -6.19 -3.81 11.39
N GLY A 219 -4.98 -4.33 11.62
CA GLY A 219 -3.88 -4.27 10.66
C GLY A 219 -4.20 -4.98 9.35
N ILE A 220 -4.72 -6.22 9.44
CA ILE A 220 -5.13 -7.00 8.26
C ILE A 220 -6.19 -6.26 7.43
N HIS A 221 -7.28 -5.83 8.06
CA HIS A 221 -8.35 -5.12 7.33
C HIS A 221 -7.84 -3.83 6.69
N HIS A 222 -7.00 -3.06 7.41
CA HIS A 222 -6.39 -1.87 6.83
C HIS A 222 -5.47 -2.21 5.65
N GLY A 223 -4.69 -3.28 5.75
CA GLY A 223 -3.85 -3.81 4.67
C GLY A 223 -4.66 -4.18 3.43
N VAL A 224 -5.78 -4.87 3.59
CA VAL A 224 -6.67 -5.25 2.47
C VAL A 224 -7.21 -4.01 1.74
N PHE A 225 -7.69 -2.99 2.47
CA PHE A 225 -8.13 -1.74 1.84
C PHE A 225 -6.98 -0.96 1.21
N CYS A 226 -5.79 -1.01 1.83
CA CYS A 226 -4.60 -0.38 1.31
C CYS A 226 -4.16 -1.01 -0.02
N VAL A 227 -4.04 -2.33 -0.07
CA VAL A 227 -3.81 -3.07 -1.33
C VAL A 227 -4.91 -2.74 -2.33
N GLY A 228 -6.18 -2.84 -1.93
CA GLY A 228 -7.33 -2.57 -2.79
C GLY A 228 -7.36 -1.17 -3.41
N CYS A 229 -6.70 -0.16 -2.83
CA CYS A 229 -6.66 1.18 -3.42
C CYS A 229 -5.42 1.45 -4.28
N CYS A 230 -4.32 0.70 -4.13
CA CYS A 230 -3.05 1.03 -4.79
C CYS A 230 -2.30 -0.15 -5.44
N TRP A 231 -2.87 -1.36 -5.45
CA TRP A 231 -2.22 -2.55 -6.03
C TRP A 231 -1.73 -2.32 -7.47
N ALA A 232 -2.53 -1.66 -8.29
CA ALA A 232 -2.20 -1.42 -9.70
C ALA A 232 -1.01 -0.45 -9.85
N LEU A 233 -0.89 0.55 -8.97
CA LEU A 233 0.30 1.42 -8.94
C LEU A 233 1.53 0.67 -8.44
N MET A 234 1.35 -0.30 -7.52
CA MET A 234 2.46 -1.13 -7.07
C MET A 234 2.95 -2.09 -8.17
N LEU A 235 2.06 -2.57 -9.04
CA LEU A 235 2.47 -3.38 -10.20
C LEU A 235 3.34 -2.60 -11.20
N LEU A 236 3.22 -1.28 -11.29
CA LEU A 236 4.12 -0.48 -12.14
C LEU A 236 5.59 -0.61 -11.74
N MET A 237 5.88 -0.96 -10.48
CA MET A 237 7.24 -1.22 -10.03
C MET A 237 7.87 -2.41 -10.75
N PHE A 238 7.07 -3.42 -11.13
CA PHE A 238 7.55 -4.56 -11.91
C PHE A 238 7.88 -4.15 -13.36
N ALA A 239 7.07 -3.27 -13.95
CA ALA A 239 7.27 -2.80 -15.31
C ALA A 239 8.48 -1.86 -15.47
N VAL A 240 8.80 -1.07 -14.45
CA VAL A 240 9.91 -0.09 -14.47
C VAL A 240 11.19 -0.66 -13.88
N GLY A 241 11.09 -1.76 -13.14
CA GLY A 241 12.15 -2.35 -12.34
C GLY A 241 12.08 -1.90 -10.87
N ILE A 242 12.03 -2.89 -9.99
CA ILE A 242 11.89 -2.70 -8.53
C ILE A 242 13.09 -1.95 -7.94
N GLY A 243 14.27 -2.02 -8.58
CA GLY A 243 15.49 -1.35 -8.14
C GLY A 243 15.54 0.17 -8.43
N ASN A 244 14.57 0.74 -9.14
CA ASN A 244 14.60 2.19 -9.43
C ASN A 244 14.07 3.00 -8.25
N VAL A 245 14.98 3.42 -7.35
CA VAL A 245 14.67 4.19 -6.14
C VAL A 245 13.92 5.50 -6.45
N GLY A 246 14.23 6.16 -7.58
CA GLY A 246 13.55 7.38 -8.02
C GLY A 246 12.07 7.13 -8.32
N TRP A 247 11.74 6.07 -9.04
CA TRP A 247 10.36 5.65 -9.31
C TRP A 247 9.63 5.22 -8.03
N MET A 248 10.31 4.48 -7.15
CA MET A 248 9.76 4.12 -5.85
C MET A 248 9.36 5.36 -5.04
N LEU A 249 10.22 6.37 -4.98
CA LEU A 249 9.94 7.63 -4.30
C LEU A 249 8.75 8.35 -4.94
N ALA A 250 8.72 8.47 -6.26
CA ALA A 250 7.65 9.14 -6.99
C ALA A 250 6.28 8.46 -6.74
N LEU A 251 6.20 7.14 -6.90
CA LEU A 251 4.98 6.37 -6.67
C LEU A 251 4.58 6.35 -5.19
N GLY A 252 5.55 6.21 -4.26
CA GLY A 252 5.30 6.28 -2.82
C GLY A 252 4.76 7.64 -2.39
N ALA A 253 5.35 8.74 -2.89
CA ALA A 253 4.87 10.10 -2.64
C ALA A 253 3.47 10.31 -3.21
N LEU A 254 3.21 9.84 -4.43
CA LEU A 254 1.89 9.91 -5.06
C LEU A 254 0.83 9.21 -4.20
N MET A 255 1.09 7.97 -3.79
CA MET A 255 0.17 7.20 -2.96
C MET A 255 -0.02 7.81 -1.57
N ALA A 256 1.03 8.39 -0.99
CA ALA A 256 0.93 9.13 0.28
C ALA A 256 0.08 10.39 0.12
N MET A 257 0.21 11.12 -0.98
CA MET A 257 -0.61 12.29 -1.28
C MET A 257 -2.08 11.92 -1.51
N GLU A 258 -2.37 10.87 -2.28
CA GLU A 258 -3.73 10.38 -2.50
C GLU A 258 -4.44 10.04 -1.18
N LYS A 259 -3.72 9.43 -0.22
CA LYS A 259 -4.31 8.97 1.06
C LYS A 259 -4.39 10.06 2.11
N ASN A 260 -3.37 10.91 2.25
CA ASN A 260 -3.21 11.80 3.40
C ASN A 260 -3.61 13.25 3.11
N MET A 261 -3.59 13.71 1.83
CA MET A 261 -3.95 15.09 1.51
C MET A 261 -5.47 15.27 1.38
N PRO A 262 -6.04 16.43 1.81
CA PRO A 262 -7.48 16.70 1.69
C PRO A 262 -8.00 16.57 0.25
N TRP A 263 -7.22 17.03 -0.71
CA TRP A 263 -7.50 16.98 -2.15
C TRP A 263 -6.98 15.70 -2.84
N GLY A 264 -6.32 14.80 -2.11
CA GLY A 264 -5.65 13.61 -2.65
C GLY A 264 -6.55 12.70 -3.49
N ARG A 265 -7.84 12.58 -3.15
CA ARG A 265 -8.81 11.83 -3.97
C ARG A 265 -8.94 12.37 -5.40
N LYS A 266 -8.74 13.68 -5.59
CA LYS A 266 -8.80 14.31 -6.92
C LYS A 266 -7.59 13.98 -7.79
N LEU A 267 -6.49 13.51 -7.20
CA LEU A 267 -5.29 13.11 -7.94
C LEU A 267 -5.48 11.84 -8.75
N SER A 268 -6.36 10.94 -8.34
CA SER A 268 -6.56 9.66 -9.04
C SER A 268 -6.93 9.87 -10.51
N ALA A 269 -7.79 10.85 -10.84
CA ALA A 269 -8.20 11.09 -12.21
C ALA A 269 -7.05 11.60 -13.11
N PRO A 270 -6.30 12.68 -12.78
CA PRO A 270 -5.18 13.12 -13.61
C PRO A 270 -4.06 12.08 -13.71
N VAL A 271 -3.78 11.33 -12.65
CA VAL A 271 -2.83 10.21 -12.68
C VAL A 271 -3.30 9.12 -13.64
N GLY A 272 -4.59 8.76 -13.58
CA GLY A 272 -5.18 7.79 -14.49
C GLY A 272 -5.05 8.22 -15.96
N VAL A 273 -5.35 9.49 -16.26
CA VAL A 273 -5.19 10.06 -17.62
C VAL A 273 -3.72 10.01 -18.06
N ALA A 274 -2.78 10.43 -17.19
CA ALA A 274 -1.35 10.41 -17.52
C ALA A 274 -0.84 9.00 -17.82
N LEU A 275 -1.23 8.00 -17.02
CA LEU A 275 -0.84 6.61 -17.22
C LEU A 275 -1.44 6.03 -18.51
N LEU A 276 -2.73 6.29 -18.78
CA LEU A 276 -3.37 5.85 -20.03
C LEU A 276 -2.72 6.51 -21.25
N ALA A 277 -2.46 7.82 -21.21
CA ALA A 277 -1.79 8.53 -22.27
C ALA A 277 -0.37 7.98 -22.52
N SER A 278 0.38 7.69 -21.45
CA SER A 278 1.72 7.06 -21.57
C SER A 278 1.65 5.67 -22.23
N GLY A 279 0.69 4.84 -21.82
CA GLY A 279 0.48 3.53 -22.44
C GLY A 279 0.11 3.63 -23.92
N VAL A 280 -0.79 4.53 -24.28
CA VAL A 280 -1.17 4.79 -25.69
C VAL A 280 0.02 5.32 -26.51
N LEU A 281 0.82 6.24 -25.95
CA LEU A 281 2.01 6.76 -26.64
C LEU A 281 3.02 5.67 -26.95
N ILE A 282 3.24 4.70 -26.05
CA ILE A 282 4.11 3.56 -26.32
C ILE A 282 3.57 2.75 -27.50
N VAL A 283 2.27 2.47 -27.52
CA VAL A 283 1.63 1.72 -28.63
C VAL A 283 1.79 2.47 -29.95
N LEU A 284 1.51 3.76 -29.98
CA LEU A 284 1.60 4.56 -31.21
C LEU A 284 3.04 4.64 -31.72
N ASN A 285 4.02 4.90 -30.86
CA ASN A 285 5.43 4.97 -31.28
C ASN A 285 5.90 3.65 -31.89
N HIS A 286 5.54 2.50 -31.29
CA HIS A 286 5.90 1.22 -31.86
C HIS A 286 5.20 0.92 -33.19
N SER A 287 3.95 1.35 -33.34
CA SER A 287 3.21 1.17 -34.59
C SER A 287 3.81 1.97 -35.76
N PHE A 288 4.36 3.16 -35.48
CA PHE A 288 5.05 3.97 -36.51
C PHE A 288 6.41 3.39 -36.93
N PHE A 289 7.17 2.77 -36.01
CA PHE A 289 8.48 2.19 -36.32
C PHE A 289 8.39 0.87 -37.14
N ILE A 290 7.25 0.18 -37.15
CA ILE A 290 7.04 -1.07 -37.92
C ILE A 290 6.58 -0.77 -39.36
N GLN A 291 6.08 0.43 -39.63
CA GLN A 291 5.58 0.82 -40.99
C GLN A 291 6.56 1.64 -41.84
N GLY A 292 7.71 2.01 -41.31
CA GLY A 292 8.81 2.69 -41.98
C GLY A 292 10.02 1.78 -42.19
#